data_12043b40403ceb314414804b1e69d0a0
#
_entry.id   12043b40403ceb314414804b1e69d0a0
#
_cell.length_a   1.000
_cell.length_b   1.000
_cell.length_c   1.000
_cell.angle_alpha   90.00
_cell.angle_beta   90.00
_cell.angle_gamma   90.00
#
_symmetry.space_group_name_H-M   'P 1'
#
loop_
_entity.id
_entity.type
_entity.pdbx_description
1 polymer ?
#
loop_
_entity_poly.entity_id
_entity_poly.type
_entity_poly.pdbx_seq_one_letter_code
_entity_poly.pdbx_strand_id
1 'polypeptide(L)'
;MALKFKFAIASDLHIALPHTIWQHPARFHLVEYSIPAFEEVLSQLATLDLDFLLLPGDLTQHGEPENHQWLSKRLAQLPYPVYVIAGNHDVPRVETFNQFTPHYTQFGFKSGLTEPHKPYYECEVFPNVRLIGLNSNQFDADGQQIGWIDDEQLVWLESVLENQDYALNLVTIHHNVLEHMHDQSRNALGQRYMLGNTERLCKILHQANVKLVFTGHLHVQDIAYSDRYDLYDITTGSLVSYPHPYRVLNYISDESGDRLEIASFRVKSIPEQADLSHFSREWMGDRSHPFVVRLLTHPPLNLSLEFAETLTPELRYFWAHIADGDAQFEFPNFPPVVREYLEAFSDVPPKDNNITLSLNK
;
A
#
# COMPACT_ATOMS: atom_id res chain seq x y z
N MET A 1 18.47 16.86 -19.84
CA MET A 1 18.57 15.46 -20.34
C MET A 1 17.25 14.80 -20.08
N ALA A 2 16.77 13.94 -20.97
CA ALA A 2 15.56 13.17 -20.69
C ALA A 2 15.82 12.24 -19.49
N LEU A 3 14.96 12.30 -18.47
CA LEU A 3 14.99 11.38 -17.32
C LEU A 3 14.04 10.24 -17.62
N LYS A 4 14.53 8.99 -17.58
CA LYS A 4 13.70 7.82 -17.81
C LYS A 4 14.20 6.67 -16.95
N PHE A 5 13.31 6.10 -16.13
CA PHE A 5 13.61 4.93 -15.32
C PHE A 5 12.36 4.08 -15.10
N LYS A 6 12.57 2.80 -14.79
CA LYS A 6 11.52 1.81 -14.57
C LYS A 6 11.68 1.14 -13.22
N PHE A 7 10.60 1.07 -12.47
CA PHE A 7 10.59 0.40 -11.18
C PHE A 7 9.33 -0.43 -10.97
N ALA A 8 9.38 -1.33 -10.00
CA ALA A 8 8.24 -2.12 -9.60
C ALA A 8 7.84 -1.81 -8.15
N ILE A 9 6.57 -2.05 -7.84
CA ILE A 9 6.03 -1.98 -6.48
C ILE A 9 5.27 -3.26 -6.17
N ALA A 10 5.59 -3.89 -5.03
CA ALA A 10 4.78 -4.92 -4.41
C ALA A 10 4.60 -4.57 -2.94
N SER A 11 3.39 -4.61 -2.42
CA SER A 11 3.09 -4.19 -1.06
C SER A 11 2.48 -5.30 -0.23
N ASP A 12 2.57 -5.16 1.09
CA ASP A 12 1.87 -6.02 2.03
C ASP A 12 2.13 -7.51 1.74
N LEU A 13 3.43 -7.84 1.72
CA LEU A 13 3.94 -9.18 1.41
C LEU A 13 3.58 -10.20 2.49
N HIS A 14 3.51 -9.74 3.74
CA HIS A 14 3.23 -10.56 4.93
C HIS A 14 3.98 -11.91 4.91
N ILE A 15 5.27 -11.88 4.58
CA ILE A 15 6.10 -13.09 4.52
C ILE A 15 5.97 -13.88 5.82
N ALA A 16 5.65 -15.16 5.67
CA ALA A 16 5.53 -16.09 6.78
C ALA A 16 6.18 -17.43 6.43
N LEU A 17 7.16 -17.83 7.23
CA LEU A 17 7.68 -19.19 7.19
C LEU A 17 6.61 -20.16 7.75
N PRO A 18 6.53 -21.41 7.28
CA PRO A 18 5.44 -22.32 7.67
C PRO A 18 5.22 -22.45 9.17
N HIS A 19 6.29 -22.42 9.98
CA HIS A 19 6.23 -22.56 11.42
C HIS A 19 5.91 -21.25 12.16
N THR A 20 5.96 -20.10 11.50
CA THR A 20 5.60 -18.79 12.07
C THR A 20 4.15 -18.38 11.75
N ILE A 21 3.44 -19.16 10.93
CA ILE A 21 2.08 -18.83 10.50
C ILE A 21 1.14 -18.78 11.71
N TRP A 22 0.62 -17.58 11.95
CA TRP A 22 -0.38 -17.38 12.97
C TRP A 22 -1.76 -17.81 12.46
N GLN A 23 -2.34 -18.81 13.12
CA GLN A 23 -3.66 -19.34 12.78
C GLN A 23 -4.75 -18.60 13.54
N HIS A 24 -5.55 -17.81 12.83
CA HIS A 24 -6.70 -17.12 13.41
C HIS A 24 -7.92 -17.21 12.46
N PRO A 25 -9.11 -17.57 13.00
CA PRO A 25 -10.31 -17.76 12.16
C PRO A 25 -10.71 -16.54 11.32
N ALA A 26 -10.43 -15.33 11.84
CA ALA A 26 -10.75 -14.07 11.16
C ALA A 26 -9.63 -13.56 10.24
N ARG A 27 -8.54 -14.33 10.03
CA ARG A 27 -7.45 -13.93 9.16
C ARG A 27 -7.89 -13.90 7.70
N PHE A 28 -7.79 -12.74 7.06
CA PHE A 28 -8.05 -12.57 5.63
C PHE A 28 -6.87 -12.96 4.75
N HIS A 29 -5.65 -12.74 5.23
CA HIS A 29 -4.41 -12.92 4.46
C HIS A 29 -4.10 -14.39 4.24
N LEU A 30 -3.76 -14.75 3.00
CA LEU A 30 -3.30 -16.07 2.59
C LEU A 30 -1.77 -16.17 2.76
N VAL A 31 -1.29 -15.97 3.99
CA VAL A 31 0.15 -15.90 4.29
C VAL A 31 0.88 -17.20 4.01
N GLU A 32 0.16 -18.33 3.93
CA GLU A 32 0.68 -19.63 3.45
C GLU A 32 1.27 -19.53 2.04
N TYR A 33 0.75 -18.60 1.24
CA TYR A 33 1.17 -18.38 -0.13
C TYR A 33 2.09 -17.15 -0.29
N SER A 34 2.49 -16.50 0.81
CA SER A 34 3.30 -15.27 0.75
C SER A 34 4.62 -15.48 0.02
N ILE A 35 5.36 -16.52 0.37
CA ILE A 35 6.64 -16.85 -0.27
C ILE A 35 6.44 -17.28 -1.74
N PRO A 36 5.58 -18.26 -2.08
CA PRO A 36 5.34 -18.61 -3.47
C PRO A 36 4.83 -17.47 -4.34
N ALA A 37 3.94 -16.62 -3.83
CA ALA A 37 3.45 -15.46 -4.57
C ALA A 37 4.54 -14.42 -4.80
N PHE A 38 5.39 -14.16 -3.80
CA PHE A 38 6.52 -13.25 -3.95
C PHE A 38 7.57 -13.78 -4.93
N GLU A 39 7.90 -15.07 -4.89
CA GLU A 39 8.81 -15.69 -5.86
C GLU A 39 8.27 -15.63 -7.29
N GLU A 40 6.95 -15.79 -7.48
CA GLU A 40 6.32 -15.61 -8.80
C GLU A 40 6.43 -14.16 -9.28
N VAL A 41 6.19 -13.16 -8.42
CA VAL A 41 6.45 -11.74 -8.76
C VAL A 41 7.91 -11.55 -9.17
N LEU A 42 8.87 -12.02 -8.38
CA LEU A 42 10.29 -11.88 -8.69
C LEU A 42 10.67 -12.56 -10.02
N SER A 43 10.07 -13.73 -10.32
CA SER A 43 10.27 -14.43 -11.60
C SER A 43 9.78 -13.60 -12.78
N GLN A 44 8.61 -12.98 -12.67
CA GLN A 44 8.07 -12.10 -13.70
C GLN A 44 8.91 -10.82 -13.86
N LEU A 45 9.32 -10.20 -12.75
CA LEU A 45 10.17 -9.02 -12.74
C LEU A 45 11.58 -9.27 -13.29
N ALA A 46 12.12 -10.50 -13.16
CA ALA A 46 13.42 -10.87 -13.70
C ALA A 46 13.49 -10.80 -15.24
N THR A 47 12.35 -10.75 -15.92
CA THR A 47 12.27 -10.55 -17.38
C THR A 47 12.30 -9.08 -17.80
N LEU A 48 12.27 -8.16 -16.83
CA LEU A 48 12.25 -6.72 -17.04
C LEU A 48 13.59 -6.09 -16.65
N ASP A 49 13.94 -5.03 -17.36
CA ASP A 49 15.08 -4.18 -17.00
C ASP A 49 14.59 -3.13 -15.99
N LEU A 50 14.70 -3.45 -14.70
CA LEU A 50 14.26 -2.59 -13.60
C LEU A 50 15.44 -1.84 -13.02
N ASP A 51 15.23 -0.55 -12.74
CA ASP A 51 16.17 0.27 -11.99
C ASP A 51 16.09 -0.01 -10.49
N PHE A 52 14.88 -0.31 -9.96
CA PHE A 52 14.69 -0.71 -8.56
C PHE A 52 13.34 -1.38 -8.29
N LEU A 53 13.21 -1.99 -7.10
CA LEU A 53 11.97 -2.50 -6.53
C LEU A 53 11.64 -1.72 -5.24
N LEU A 54 10.39 -1.29 -5.06
CA LEU A 54 9.89 -0.61 -3.88
C LEU A 54 8.89 -1.52 -3.14
N LEU A 55 9.04 -1.62 -1.81
CA LEU A 55 8.17 -2.39 -0.92
C LEU A 55 7.61 -1.48 0.19
N PRO A 56 6.37 -0.96 0.04
CA PRO A 56 5.77 0.03 0.94
C PRO A 56 5.25 -0.53 2.27
N GLY A 57 5.96 -1.45 2.92
CA GLY A 57 5.65 -1.96 4.26
C GLY A 57 4.85 -3.27 4.28
N ASP A 58 4.54 -3.71 5.49
CA ASP A 58 3.94 -5.01 5.82
C ASP A 58 4.68 -6.16 5.14
N LEU A 59 6.00 -6.15 5.36
CA LEU A 59 6.93 -7.11 4.76
C LEU A 59 6.78 -8.51 5.36
N THR A 60 6.42 -8.58 6.65
CA THR A 60 6.27 -9.82 7.42
C THR A 60 4.88 -9.95 8.04
N GLN A 61 4.49 -11.17 8.41
CA GLN A 61 3.17 -11.41 8.99
C GLN A 61 2.97 -10.66 10.31
N HIS A 62 3.98 -10.67 11.21
CA HIS A 62 3.85 -10.08 12.55
C HIS A 62 5.18 -9.65 13.16
N GLY A 63 6.13 -9.20 12.33
CA GLY A 63 7.44 -8.73 12.79
C GLY A 63 8.34 -9.86 13.31
N GLU A 64 8.11 -11.11 12.87
CA GLU A 64 8.92 -12.23 13.29
C GLU A 64 10.34 -12.11 12.73
N PRO A 65 11.38 -12.18 13.60
CA PRO A 65 12.77 -12.00 13.17
C PRO A 65 13.22 -12.97 12.09
N GLU A 66 12.68 -14.18 12.09
CA GLU A 66 12.99 -15.22 11.10
C GLU A 66 12.43 -14.88 9.72
N ASN A 67 11.22 -14.30 9.67
CA ASN A 67 10.59 -13.84 8.43
C ASN A 67 11.36 -12.65 7.85
N HIS A 68 11.74 -11.66 8.68
CA HIS A 68 12.62 -10.57 8.27
C HIS A 68 13.96 -11.08 7.75
N GLN A 69 14.58 -12.05 8.44
CA GLN A 69 15.86 -12.63 8.03
C GLN A 69 15.74 -13.36 6.69
N TRP A 70 14.66 -14.12 6.48
CA TRP A 70 14.41 -14.80 5.21
C TRP A 70 14.29 -13.77 4.08
N LEU A 71 13.42 -12.76 4.28
CA LEU A 71 13.16 -11.74 3.27
C LEU A 71 14.42 -10.94 2.94
N SER A 72 15.12 -10.41 3.94
CA SER A 72 16.33 -9.61 3.71
C SER A 72 17.42 -10.40 2.96
N LYS A 73 17.60 -11.69 3.26
CA LYS A 73 18.50 -12.55 2.51
C LYS A 73 18.04 -12.76 1.06
N ARG A 74 16.74 -12.89 0.84
CA ARG A 74 16.19 -13.05 -0.51
C ARG A 74 16.35 -11.78 -1.35
N LEU A 75 16.04 -10.63 -0.77
CA LEU A 75 16.21 -9.33 -1.42
C LEU A 75 17.66 -9.04 -1.81
N ALA A 76 18.62 -9.44 -0.97
CA ALA A 76 20.06 -9.29 -1.25
C ALA A 76 20.56 -10.07 -2.47
N GLN A 77 19.80 -11.01 -3.00
CA GLN A 77 20.12 -11.81 -4.19
C GLN A 77 19.58 -11.20 -5.49
N LEU A 78 18.78 -10.14 -5.41
CA LEU A 78 18.19 -9.52 -6.59
C LEU A 78 19.22 -8.71 -7.37
N PRO A 79 19.15 -8.67 -8.71
CA PRO A 79 20.10 -7.99 -9.56
C PRO A 79 19.91 -6.46 -9.60
N TYR A 80 18.87 -5.94 -8.96
CA TYR A 80 18.55 -4.52 -8.89
C TYR A 80 18.37 -4.08 -7.43
N PRO A 81 18.55 -2.80 -7.12
CA PRO A 81 18.33 -2.25 -5.79
C PRO A 81 16.89 -2.47 -5.31
N VAL A 82 16.72 -2.65 -4.00
CA VAL A 82 15.42 -2.73 -3.35
C VAL A 82 15.36 -1.70 -2.23
N TYR A 83 14.20 -1.06 -2.10
CA TYR A 83 13.94 -0.08 -1.06
C TYR A 83 12.70 -0.48 -0.28
N VAL A 84 12.78 -0.45 1.04
CA VAL A 84 11.70 -0.91 1.92
C VAL A 84 11.42 0.13 3.00
N ILE A 85 10.19 0.14 3.48
CA ILE A 85 9.79 0.80 4.73
C ILE A 85 9.07 -0.21 5.62
N ALA A 86 8.88 0.13 6.91
CA ALA A 86 8.09 -0.69 7.81
C ALA A 86 6.60 -0.42 7.62
N GLY A 87 5.78 -1.50 7.61
CA GLY A 87 4.36 -1.42 7.86
C GLY A 87 4.01 -1.75 9.32
N ASN A 88 2.74 -1.67 9.68
CA ASN A 88 2.31 -1.90 11.06
C ASN A 88 2.47 -3.37 11.50
N HIS A 89 2.42 -4.32 10.57
CA HIS A 89 2.71 -5.72 10.86
C HIS A 89 4.20 -6.00 11.13
N ASP A 90 5.10 -5.17 10.61
CA ASP A 90 6.54 -5.32 10.83
C ASP A 90 6.98 -4.86 12.23
N VAL A 91 6.20 -3.97 12.84
CA VAL A 91 6.47 -3.38 14.16
C VAL A 91 5.23 -3.48 15.07
N PRO A 92 4.76 -4.70 15.38
CA PRO A 92 3.48 -4.92 16.04
C PRO A 92 3.40 -4.40 17.49
N ARG A 93 4.50 -4.02 18.09
CA ARG A 93 4.62 -3.51 19.47
C ARG A 93 5.71 -2.47 19.58
N VAL A 94 5.60 -1.57 20.55
CA VAL A 94 6.59 -0.53 20.84
C VAL A 94 8.01 -1.12 20.98
N GLU A 95 8.14 -2.26 21.65
CA GLU A 95 9.44 -2.91 21.92
C GLU A 95 10.09 -3.45 20.64
N THR A 96 9.30 -3.72 19.58
CA THR A 96 9.81 -4.23 18.30
C THR A 96 10.24 -3.13 17.33
N PHE A 97 9.93 -1.88 17.64
CA PHE A 97 10.17 -0.74 16.77
C PHE A 97 11.63 -0.63 16.30
N ASN A 98 12.58 -0.80 17.21
CA ASN A 98 14.02 -0.73 16.91
C ASN A 98 14.59 -2.01 16.29
N GLN A 99 13.78 -3.05 16.10
CA GLN A 99 14.24 -4.34 15.57
C GLN A 99 14.16 -4.42 14.03
N PHE A 100 13.37 -3.54 13.41
CA PHE A 100 13.15 -3.55 11.96
C PHE A 100 14.40 -3.12 11.18
N THR A 101 14.91 -1.93 11.44
CA THR A 101 15.99 -1.30 10.66
C THR A 101 17.25 -2.17 10.52
N PRO A 102 17.71 -2.93 11.56
CA PRO A 102 18.87 -3.80 11.42
C PRO A 102 18.77 -4.88 10.36
N HIS A 103 17.56 -5.37 10.04
CA HIS A 103 17.35 -6.35 8.99
C HIS A 103 17.48 -5.74 7.58
N TYR A 104 17.22 -4.45 7.44
CA TYR A 104 17.06 -3.77 6.15
C TYR A 104 18.05 -2.63 5.90
N THR A 105 19.16 -2.58 6.62
CA THR A 105 20.17 -1.51 6.51
C THR A 105 20.58 -1.22 5.05
N GLN A 106 20.74 -2.25 4.21
CA GLN A 106 21.14 -2.08 2.81
C GLN A 106 20.00 -1.72 1.85
N PHE A 107 18.75 -1.68 2.33
CA PHE A 107 17.54 -1.48 1.52
C PHE A 107 16.88 -0.11 1.76
N GLY A 108 17.70 0.94 1.83
CA GLY A 108 17.29 2.34 2.03
C GLY A 108 17.94 2.99 3.24
N PHE A 109 18.17 2.28 4.33
CA PHE A 109 18.65 2.82 5.61
C PHE A 109 20.19 3.03 5.70
N LYS A 110 20.91 2.89 4.58
CA LYS A 110 22.37 2.97 4.54
C LYS A 110 22.91 4.41 4.38
N SER A 111 22.09 5.35 3.96
CA SER A 111 22.52 6.73 3.74
C SER A 111 22.89 7.40 5.06
N GLY A 112 24.12 7.90 5.16
CA GLY A 112 24.71 8.45 6.38
C GLY A 112 24.13 9.77 6.88
N LEU A 113 22.96 10.17 6.42
CA LEU A 113 22.22 11.36 6.84
C LEU A 113 21.13 11.07 7.87
N THR A 114 20.74 9.80 8.03
CA THR A 114 19.89 9.39 9.13
C THR A 114 20.74 8.93 10.31
N GLU A 115 20.39 9.36 11.51
CA GLU A 115 20.98 8.77 12.73
C GLU A 115 20.81 7.25 12.69
N PRO A 116 21.82 6.46 13.08
CA PRO A 116 21.65 5.02 13.19
C PRO A 116 20.43 4.73 14.04
N HIS A 117 19.48 3.94 13.52
CA HIS A 117 18.23 3.52 14.16
C HIS A 117 16.97 4.34 13.87
N LYS A 118 17.01 5.45 13.09
CA LYS A 118 15.75 6.07 12.65
C LYS A 118 15.04 5.18 11.63
N PRO A 119 13.71 4.97 11.77
CA PRO A 119 12.94 4.09 10.88
C PRO A 119 12.50 4.78 9.57
N TYR A 120 13.16 5.87 9.19
CA TYR A 120 12.94 6.64 7.97
C TYR A 120 14.27 7.05 7.35
N TYR A 121 14.28 7.33 6.04
CA TYR A 121 15.50 7.62 5.30
C TYR A 121 15.23 8.44 4.04
N GLU A 122 16.30 8.98 3.47
CA GLU A 122 16.34 9.44 2.09
C GLU A 122 17.53 8.80 1.37
N CYS A 123 17.40 8.56 0.08
CA CYS A 123 18.52 8.08 -0.75
C CYS A 123 18.29 8.41 -2.23
N GLU A 124 19.38 8.50 -3.00
CA GLU A 124 19.30 8.54 -4.46
C GLU A 124 19.02 7.13 -5.01
N VAL A 125 17.92 6.97 -5.74
CA VAL A 125 17.50 5.67 -6.30
C VAL A 125 17.79 5.56 -7.80
N PHE A 126 17.95 6.70 -8.45
CA PHE A 126 18.36 6.86 -9.84
C PHE A 126 19.04 8.24 -9.96
N PRO A 127 19.95 8.48 -10.92
CA PRO A 127 20.61 9.78 -11.05
C PRO A 127 19.63 10.96 -11.03
N ASN A 128 19.79 11.86 -10.07
CA ASN A 128 18.92 13.02 -9.77
C ASN A 128 17.48 12.66 -9.32
N VAL A 129 17.22 11.42 -8.89
CA VAL A 129 15.94 11.00 -8.31
C VAL A 129 16.14 10.57 -6.87
N ARG A 130 15.49 11.27 -5.96
CA ARG A 130 15.49 10.96 -4.54
C ARG A 130 14.25 10.18 -4.14
N LEU A 131 14.44 9.11 -3.37
CA LEU A 131 13.39 8.42 -2.64
C LEU A 131 13.47 8.80 -1.16
N ILE A 132 12.33 9.16 -0.59
CA ILE A 132 12.14 9.44 0.83
C ILE A 132 11.22 8.37 1.38
N GLY A 133 11.77 7.50 2.24
CA GLY A 133 11.03 6.48 2.97
C GLY A 133 10.61 7.00 4.35
N LEU A 134 9.31 7.14 4.57
CA LEU A 134 8.73 7.64 5.83
C LEU A 134 8.22 6.49 6.69
N ASN A 135 8.28 6.69 8.00
CA ASN A 135 7.65 5.81 8.97
C ASN A 135 6.35 6.43 9.48
N SER A 136 5.24 5.74 9.27
CA SER A 136 3.92 6.13 9.78
C SER A 136 3.44 5.27 10.95
N ASN A 137 4.26 4.32 11.43
CA ASN A 137 3.87 3.44 12.51
C ASN A 137 4.16 4.12 13.84
N GLN A 138 3.10 4.41 14.58
CA GLN A 138 3.16 4.98 15.92
C GLN A 138 2.20 4.24 16.85
N PHE A 139 2.31 4.51 18.14
CA PHE A 139 1.45 3.95 19.16
C PHE A 139 0.86 5.08 19.99
N ASP A 140 -0.42 5.01 20.26
CA ASP A 140 -1.11 5.94 21.16
C ASP A 140 -0.77 5.66 22.64
N ALA A 141 -1.38 6.44 23.53
CA ALA A 141 -1.15 6.32 24.98
C ALA A 141 -1.64 4.97 25.55
N ASP A 142 -2.56 4.30 24.87
CA ASP A 142 -3.09 2.98 25.23
C ASP A 142 -2.30 1.83 24.56
N GLY A 143 -1.24 2.16 23.81
CA GLY A 143 -0.40 1.20 23.09
C GLY A 143 -1.06 0.64 21.81
N GLN A 144 -2.11 1.28 21.30
CA GLN A 144 -2.71 0.90 20.03
C GLN A 144 -1.93 1.48 18.87
N GLN A 145 -1.78 0.69 17.80
CA GLN A 145 -1.15 1.18 16.57
C GLN A 145 -2.01 2.25 15.89
N ILE A 146 -1.35 3.33 15.46
CA ILE A 146 -1.96 4.42 14.71
C ILE A 146 -1.06 4.81 13.54
N GLY A 147 -1.67 5.27 12.44
CA GLY A 147 -0.97 5.92 11.34
C GLY A 147 -0.65 7.37 11.73
N TRP A 148 0.63 7.67 12.02
CA TRP A 148 1.05 9.01 12.43
C TRP A 148 2.53 9.26 12.11
N ILE A 149 2.88 10.47 11.66
CA ILE A 149 4.28 10.92 11.56
C ILE A 149 4.55 11.85 12.73
N ASP A 150 5.60 11.58 13.51
CA ASP A 150 5.97 12.46 14.61
C ASP A 150 6.60 13.78 14.16
N ASP A 151 6.63 14.75 15.07
CA ASP A 151 7.13 16.09 14.76
C ASP A 151 8.62 16.12 14.39
N GLU A 152 9.42 15.23 14.95
CA GLU A 152 10.85 15.13 14.65
C GLU A 152 11.05 14.69 13.18
N GLN A 153 10.31 13.69 12.73
CA GLN A 153 10.38 13.22 11.35
C GLN A 153 9.86 14.28 10.36
N LEU A 154 8.80 15.03 10.72
CA LEU A 154 8.30 16.10 9.86
C LEU A 154 9.31 17.25 9.72
N VAL A 155 9.99 17.64 10.80
CA VAL A 155 11.06 18.66 10.75
C VAL A 155 12.24 18.15 9.91
N TRP A 156 12.62 16.87 10.06
CA TRP A 156 13.63 16.24 9.21
C TRP A 156 13.21 16.25 7.74
N LEU A 157 11.95 15.90 7.42
CA LEU A 157 11.43 15.89 6.06
C LEU A 157 11.50 17.30 5.42
N GLU A 158 11.09 18.34 6.16
CA GLU A 158 11.21 19.72 5.70
C GLU A 158 12.67 20.06 5.35
N SER A 159 13.62 19.72 6.22
CA SER A 159 15.04 19.97 5.97
C SER A 159 15.62 19.19 4.76
N VAL A 160 15.15 17.96 4.56
CA VAL A 160 15.53 17.15 3.38
C VAL A 160 15.00 17.80 2.11
N LEU A 161 13.75 18.28 2.12
CA LEU A 161 13.08 18.85 0.95
C LEU A 161 13.55 20.29 0.64
N GLU A 162 14.20 21.00 1.57
CA GLU A 162 14.89 22.25 1.29
C GLU A 162 16.07 22.09 0.31
N ASN A 163 16.68 20.89 0.28
CA ASN A 163 17.71 20.56 -0.70
C ASN A 163 17.09 20.31 -2.08
N GLN A 164 17.34 21.24 -3.01
CA GLN A 164 16.82 21.24 -4.39
C GLN A 164 17.74 20.55 -5.40
N ASP A 165 18.72 19.75 -4.98
CA ASP A 165 19.71 19.11 -5.86
C ASP A 165 19.11 17.99 -6.73
N TYR A 166 17.89 17.56 -6.43
CA TYR A 166 17.20 16.48 -7.14
C TYR A 166 16.12 17.00 -8.10
N ALA A 167 16.09 16.42 -9.30
CA ALA A 167 15.06 16.75 -10.30
C ALA A 167 13.69 16.17 -9.93
N LEU A 168 13.66 15.07 -9.17
CA LEU A 168 12.42 14.40 -8.75
C LEU A 168 12.56 13.85 -7.33
N ASN A 169 11.53 14.10 -6.52
CA ASN A 169 11.36 13.47 -5.21
C ASN A 169 10.20 12.47 -5.27
N LEU A 170 10.46 11.22 -4.92
CA LEU A 170 9.49 10.17 -4.68
C LEU A 170 9.34 9.97 -3.17
N VAL A 171 8.12 9.79 -2.69
CA VAL A 171 7.85 9.52 -1.27
C VAL A 171 7.17 8.16 -1.14
N THR A 172 7.57 7.38 -0.16
CA THR A 172 6.86 6.16 0.22
C THR A 172 6.55 6.16 1.71
N ILE A 173 5.34 5.76 2.05
CA ILE A 173 4.81 5.68 3.41
C ILE A 173 3.75 4.57 3.45
N HIS A 174 3.61 3.85 4.56
CA HIS A 174 2.73 2.69 4.59
C HIS A 174 1.24 3.06 4.62
N HIS A 175 0.82 3.95 5.53
CA HIS A 175 -0.58 4.39 5.64
C HIS A 175 -0.98 5.35 4.52
N ASN A 176 -2.23 5.26 4.06
CA ASN A 176 -2.75 6.13 2.99
C ASN A 176 -2.71 7.61 3.39
N VAL A 177 -2.30 8.44 2.47
CA VAL A 177 -2.21 9.90 2.63
C VAL A 177 -3.47 10.58 2.11
N LEU A 178 -4.07 10.05 1.04
CA LEU A 178 -5.35 10.48 0.49
C LEU A 178 -6.41 9.39 0.68
N GLU A 179 -7.68 9.75 0.52
CA GLU A 179 -8.77 8.78 0.55
C GLU A 179 -8.85 8.01 -0.76
N HIS A 180 -8.88 6.68 -0.67
CA HIS A 180 -9.03 5.72 -1.77
C HIS A 180 -10.42 5.09 -1.82
N MET A 181 -11.27 5.45 -0.88
CA MET A 181 -12.66 4.98 -0.78
C MET A 181 -13.55 6.10 -0.29
N HIS A 182 -14.82 6.02 -0.63
CA HIS A 182 -15.84 6.96 -0.16
C HIS A 182 -15.83 7.10 1.38
N ASP A 183 -15.69 8.33 1.86
CA ASP A 183 -15.66 8.69 3.29
C ASP A 183 -14.65 7.86 4.12
N GLN A 184 -13.50 7.48 3.55
CA GLN A 184 -12.50 6.64 4.23
C GLN A 184 -12.07 7.23 5.58
N SER A 185 -11.81 8.52 5.65
CA SER A 185 -11.38 9.21 6.89
C SER A 185 -12.47 9.32 7.95
N ARG A 186 -13.74 9.16 7.56
CA ARG A 186 -14.90 9.29 8.45
C ARG A 186 -15.53 7.95 8.82
N ASN A 187 -15.22 6.91 8.04
CA ASN A 187 -15.74 5.57 8.27
C ASN A 187 -14.81 4.82 9.24
N ALA A 188 -15.35 4.28 10.33
CA ALA A 188 -14.60 3.52 11.33
C ALA A 188 -13.87 2.29 10.74
N LEU A 189 -14.30 1.78 9.59
CA LEU A 189 -13.62 0.69 8.88
C LEU A 189 -12.44 1.19 8.03
N GLY A 190 -12.52 2.41 7.50
CA GLY A 190 -11.52 3.02 6.62
C GLY A 190 -10.48 3.88 7.36
N GLN A 191 -10.91 4.59 8.40
CA GLN A 191 -10.07 5.57 9.11
C GLN A 191 -8.74 5.00 9.61
N ARG A 192 -8.72 3.75 10.07
CA ARG A 192 -7.51 3.07 10.57
C ARG A 192 -6.42 2.88 9.51
N TYR A 193 -6.77 2.97 8.23
CA TYR A 193 -5.82 2.85 7.13
C TYR A 193 -5.22 4.18 6.72
N MET A 194 -5.77 5.29 7.24
CA MET A 194 -5.33 6.64 6.94
C MET A 194 -4.22 7.11 7.88
N LEU A 195 -3.36 7.95 7.34
CA LEU A 195 -2.44 8.75 8.15
C LEU A 195 -3.22 9.80 8.94
N GLY A 196 -3.13 9.80 10.28
CA GLY A 196 -3.94 10.70 11.13
C GLY A 196 -3.58 12.19 10.99
N ASN A 197 -2.33 12.52 10.66
CA ASN A 197 -1.88 13.90 10.42
C ASN A 197 -1.58 14.21 8.95
N THR A 198 -2.34 13.60 8.05
CA THR A 198 -2.16 13.69 6.59
C THR A 198 -2.13 15.13 6.07
N GLU A 199 -2.98 16.04 6.61
CA GLU A 199 -3.02 17.43 6.14
C GLU A 199 -1.68 18.15 6.31
N ARG A 200 -0.94 17.86 7.39
CA ARG A 200 0.38 18.44 7.64
C ARG A 200 1.41 17.89 6.64
N LEU A 201 1.42 16.58 6.41
CA LEU A 201 2.28 15.95 5.41
C LEU A 201 2.01 16.51 4.01
N CYS A 202 0.75 16.54 3.58
CA CYS A 202 0.38 17.05 2.26
C CYS A 202 0.81 18.50 2.03
N LYS A 203 0.73 19.36 3.06
CA LYS A 203 1.22 20.75 2.96
C LYS A 203 2.73 20.82 2.73
N ILE A 204 3.51 20.01 3.46
CA ILE A 204 4.97 19.95 3.31
C ILE A 204 5.32 19.45 1.90
N LEU A 205 4.70 18.37 1.44
CA LEU A 205 4.94 17.80 0.12
C LEU A 205 4.57 18.78 -1.01
N HIS A 206 3.42 19.44 -0.89
CA HIS A 206 2.97 20.45 -1.86
C HIS A 206 3.95 21.64 -1.95
N GLN A 207 4.41 22.17 -0.82
CA GLN A 207 5.37 23.27 -0.78
C GLN A 207 6.71 22.91 -1.45
N ALA A 208 7.10 21.66 -1.40
CA ALA A 208 8.30 21.11 -2.02
C ALA A 208 8.06 20.55 -3.44
N ASN A 209 6.88 20.75 -4.03
CA ASN A 209 6.48 20.24 -5.35
C ASN A 209 6.65 18.70 -5.48
N VAL A 210 6.44 17.97 -4.41
CA VAL A 210 6.36 16.50 -4.44
C VAL A 210 4.97 16.10 -4.94
N LYS A 211 4.91 15.31 -6.00
CA LYS A 211 3.66 14.94 -6.67
C LYS A 211 3.26 13.46 -6.53
N LEU A 212 4.18 12.62 -6.05
CA LEU A 212 4.01 11.18 -6.01
C LEU A 212 4.29 10.62 -4.62
N VAL A 213 3.28 9.98 -4.05
CA VAL A 213 3.39 9.17 -2.83
C VAL A 213 2.97 7.74 -3.15
N PHE A 214 3.72 6.77 -2.65
CA PHE A 214 3.44 5.34 -2.80
C PHE A 214 3.08 4.75 -1.45
N THR A 215 1.92 4.10 -1.37
CA THR A 215 1.36 3.55 -0.12
C THR A 215 0.94 2.09 -0.26
N GLY A 216 0.57 1.46 0.87
CA GLY A 216 0.01 0.12 0.97
C GLY A 216 -1.14 0.09 1.96
N HIS A 217 -1.12 -0.88 2.89
CA HIS A 217 -1.95 -0.99 4.09
C HIS A 217 -3.45 -1.24 3.86
N LEU A 218 -4.08 -0.51 2.93
CA LEU A 218 -5.51 -0.66 2.63
C LEU A 218 -5.84 -1.97 1.90
N HIS A 219 -4.84 -2.58 1.26
CA HIS A 219 -4.97 -3.78 0.43
C HIS A 219 -5.87 -3.58 -0.81
N VAL A 220 -5.88 -2.38 -1.36
CA VAL A 220 -6.65 -2.00 -2.55
C VAL A 220 -5.70 -1.50 -3.64
N GLN A 221 -6.00 -1.78 -4.90
CA GLN A 221 -5.34 -1.20 -6.07
C GLN A 221 -6.08 0.06 -6.48
N ASP A 222 -5.52 1.24 -6.18
CA ASP A 222 -6.19 2.51 -6.48
C ASP A 222 -5.17 3.65 -6.62
N ILE A 223 -5.56 4.75 -7.26
CA ILE A 223 -4.77 5.98 -7.36
C ILE A 223 -5.65 7.18 -7.02
N ALA A 224 -5.46 7.73 -5.85
CA ALA A 224 -6.14 8.94 -5.44
C ALA A 224 -5.37 10.21 -5.88
N TYR A 225 -6.09 11.26 -6.26
CA TYR A 225 -5.51 12.57 -6.58
C TYR A 225 -6.16 13.69 -5.79
N SER A 226 -5.34 14.60 -5.31
CA SER A 226 -5.77 15.82 -4.63
C SER A 226 -5.42 17.06 -5.45
N ASP A 227 -6.43 17.73 -6.03
CA ASP A 227 -6.25 19.04 -6.68
C ASP A 227 -5.70 20.11 -5.72
N ARG A 228 -6.06 20.01 -4.42
CA ARG A 228 -5.62 20.97 -3.39
C ARG A 228 -4.12 20.94 -3.17
N TYR A 229 -3.51 19.76 -3.26
CA TYR A 229 -2.09 19.54 -2.97
C TYR A 229 -1.27 19.21 -4.21
N ASP A 230 -1.92 19.05 -5.37
CA ASP A 230 -1.31 18.55 -6.62
C ASP A 230 -0.50 17.26 -6.37
N LEU A 231 -1.14 16.29 -5.71
CA LEU A 231 -0.51 15.09 -5.17
C LEU A 231 -1.30 13.86 -5.57
N TYR A 232 -0.59 12.85 -6.08
CA TYR A 232 -1.08 11.50 -6.27
C TYR A 232 -0.66 10.60 -5.10
N ASP A 233 -1.60 9.86 -4.53
CA ASP A 233 -1.35 8.73 -3.63
C ASP A 233 -1.64 7.45 -4.40
N ILE A 234 -0.60 6.64 -4.64
CA ILE A 234 -0.66 5.41 -5.43
C ILE A 234 -0.58 4.24 -4.45
N THR A 235 -1.74 3.72 -4.05
CA THR A 235 -1.80 2.57 -3.17
C THR A 235 -1.69 1.27 -3.95
N THR A 236 -0.89 0.34 -3.45
CA THR A 236 -0.72 -1.00 -4.03
C THR A 236 -1.32 -2.03 -3.08
N GLY A 237 -2.20 -2.87 -3.61
CA GLY A 237 -2.88 -3.91 -2.82
C GLY A 237 -1.95 -5.01 -2.33
N SER A 238 -2.45 -5.82 -1.40
CA SER A 238 -1.67 -6.85 -0.72
C SER A 238 -1.36 -8.05 -1.62
N LEU A 239 -0.09 -8.47 -1.61
CA LEU A 239 0.35 -9.65 -2.34
C LEU A 239 -0.22 -10.97 -1.78
N VAL A 240 -0.71 -10.99 -0.55
CA VAL A 240 -1.28 -12.17 0.11
C VAL A 240 -2.80 -12.15 0.22
N SER A 241 -3.46 -11.24 -0.51
CA SER A 241 -4.92 -11.15 -0.60
C SER A 241 -5.33 -11.06 -2.07
N TYR A 242 -6.56 -11.48 -2.39
CA TYR A 242 -7.11 -11.23 -3.72
C TYR A 242 -7.01 -9.73 -4.06
N PRO A 243 -6.54 -9.35 -5.25
CA PRO A 243 -6.16 -10.17 -6.41
C PRO A 243 -4.66 -10.50 -6.52
N HIS A 244 -3.85 -10.41 -5.45
CA HIS A 244 -2.39 -10.61 -5.43
C HIS A 244 -1.63 -9.68 -6.37
N PRO A 245 -1.82 -8.35 -6.25
CA PRO A 245 -1.34 -7.41 -7.24
C PRO A 245 0.12 -6.99 -7.03
N TYR A 246 0.72 -6.50 -8.11
CA TYR A 246 1.93 -5.68 -8.10
C TYR A 246 1.89 -4.70 -9.28
N ARG A 247 2.72 -3.66 -9.25
CA ARG A 247 2.77 -2.64 -10.29
C ARG A 247 4.15 -2.58 -10.95
N VAL A 248 4.19 -2.22 -12.24
CA VAL A 248 5.39 -1.79 -12.94
C VAL A 248 5.15 -0.38 -13.45
N LEU A 249 6.08 0.51 -13.14
CA LEU A 249 5.97 1.93 -13.41
C LEU A 249 7.14 2.41 -14.26
N ASN A 250 6.86 3.26 -15.26
CA ASN A 250 7.87 3.96 -16.05
C ASN A 250 7.72 5.46 -15.84
N TYR A 251 8.70 6.10 -15.23
CA TYR A 251 8.78 7.56 -15.20
C TYR A 251 9.50 8.06 -16.45
N ILE A 252 8.94 9.08 -17.09
CA ILE A 252 9.48 9.68 -18.30
C ILE A 252 9.36 11.19 -18.19
N SER A 253 10.50 11.89 -18.29
CA SER A 253 10.59 13.34 -18.43
C SER A 253 11.28 13.65 -19.75
N ASP A 254 10.56 14.28 -20.66
CA ASP A 254 11.03 14.65 -21.99
C ASP A 254 10.45 16.00 -22.43
N GLU A 255 10.62 16.38 -23.71
CA GLU A 255 10.09 17.63 -24.26
C GLU A 255 8.58 17.75 -24.18
N SER A 256 7.84 16.63 -24.06
CA SER A 256 6.38 16.62 -23.91
C SER A 256 5.94 16.76 -22.44
N GLY A 257 6.87 16.74 -21.50
CA GLY A 257 6.65 16.90 -20.07
C GLY A 257 6.89 15.63 -19.26
N ASP A 258 6.56 15.72 -17.98
CA ASP A 258 6.73 14.64 -17.01
C ASP A 258 5.50 13.76 -16.95
N ARG A 259 5.69 12.44 -17.02
CA ARG A 259 4.61 11.46 -16.91
C ARG A 259 5.04 10.19 -16.21
N LEU A 260 4.08 9.54 -15.57
CA LEU A 260 4.23 8.24 -14.96
C LEU A 260 3.28 7.25 -15.64
N GLU A 261 3.83 6.27 -16.35
CA GLU A 261 3.06 5.17 -16.92
C GLU A 261 2.97 4.05 -15.89
N ILE A 262 1.77 3.59 -15.57
CA ILE A 262 1.49 2.58 -14.55
C ILE A 262 0.80 1.40 -15.19
N ALA A 263 1.32 0.19 -14.94
CA ALA A 263 0.71 -1.07 -15.30
C ALA A 263 0.58 -1.97 -14.07
N SER A 264 -0.64 -2.43 -13.78
CA SER A 264 -0.94 -3.35 -12.68
C SER A 264 -1.00 -4.78 -13.18
N PHE A 265 -0.32 -5.67 -12.48
CA PHE A 265 -0.28 -7.10 -12.73
C PHE A 265 -0.84 -7.86 -11.53
N ARG A 266 -1.12 -9.16 -11.72
CA ARG A 266 -1.65 -10.03 -10.67
C ARG A 266 -1.00 -11.40 -10.76
N VAL A 267 -0.66 -11.97 -9.60
CA VAL A 267 -0.23 -13.37 -9.51
C VAL A 267 -1.47 -14.25 -9.59
N LYS A 268 -1.64 -14.95 -10.72
CA LYS A 268 -2.84 -15.75 -11.00
C LYS A 268 -2.69 -17.22 -10.61
N SER A 269 -1.46 -17.71 -10.51
CA SER A 269 -1.13 -19.07 -10.16
C SER A 269 0.22 -19.14 -9.45
N ILE A 270 0.36 -20.14 -8.61
CA ILE A 270 1.60 -20.55 -7.95
C ILE A 270 1.69 -22.08 -7.99
N PRO A 271 2.85 -22.69 -7.75
CA PRO A 271 2.98 -24.15 -7.79
C PRO A 271 1.96 -24.90 -6.92
N GLU A 272 1.64 -24.35 -5.75
CA GLU A 272 0.71 -24.95 -4.79
C GLU A 272 -0.77 -24.70 -5.13
N GLN A 273 -1.06 -23.69 -5.97
CA GLN A 273 -2.43 -23.30 -6.35
C GLN A 273 -2.49 -22.82 -7.81
N ALA A 274 -2.97 -23.70 -8.69
CA ALA A 274 -3.02 -23.44 -10.13
C ALA A 274 -4.01 -22.33 -10.54
N ASP A 275 -5.05 -22.11 -9.74
CA ASP A 275 -6.01 -21.00 -9.89
C ASP A 275 -6.10 -20.18 -8.60
N LEU A 276 -5.01 -19.47 -8.31
CA LEU A 276 -4.91 -18.64 -7.12
C LEU A 276 -5.95 -17.52 -7.11
N SER A 277 -6.24 -16.96 -8.28
CA SER A 277 -7.22 -15.86 -8.40
C SER A 277 -8.62 -16.30 -7.97
N HIS A 278 -9.10 -17.43 -8.47
CA HIS A 278 -10.40 -17.96 -8.06
C HIS A 278 -10.40 -18.37 -6.59
N PHE A 279 -9.39 -19.12 -6.17
CA PHE A 279 -9.28 -19.58 -4.77
C PHE A 279 -9.29 -18.41 -3.78
N SER A 280 -8.48 -17.39 -4.01
CA SER A 280 -8.38 -16.25 -3.09
C SER A 280 -9.63 -15.37 -3.10
N ARG A 281 -10.30 -15.23 -4.25
CA ARG A 281 -11.59 -14.54 -4.34
C ARG A 281 -12.66 -15.22 -3.53
N GLU A 282 -12.77 -16.57 -3.63
CA GLU A 282 -13.70 -17.37 -2.82
C GLU A 282 -13.34 -17.29 -1.33
N TRP A 283 -12.05 -17.40 -1.00
CA TRP A 283 -11.56 -17.25 0.37
C TRP A 283 -11.97 -15.90 0.99
N MET A 284 -11.82 -14.81 0.24
CA MET A 284 -12.23 -13.47 0.67
C MET A 284 -13.76 -13.38 0.79
N GLY A 285 -14.49 -13.92 -0.18
CA GLY A 285 -15.95 -13.95 -0.17
C GLY A 285 -16.53 -14.71 1.04
N ASP A 286 -15.96 -15.88 1.38
CA ASP A 286 -16.38 -16.67 2.55
C ASP A 286 -16.17 -15.96 3.88
N ARG A 287 -15.23 -15.01 3.93
CA ARG A 287 -14.89 -14.22 5.15
C ARG A 287 -15.47 -12.83 5.16
N SER A 288 -16.11 -12.40 4.08
CA SER A 288 -16.65 -11.04 3.95
C SER A 288 -17.87 -10.77 4.83
N HIS A 289 -18.65 -11.81 5.18
CA HIS A 289 -19.93 -11.68 5.87
C HIS A 289 -19.89 -10.77 7.13
N PRO A 290 -18.98 -10.97 8.11
CA PRO A 290 -18.92 -10.10 9.29
C PRO A 290 -18.60 -8.65 8.95
N PHE A 291 -17.75 -8.44 7.93
CA PHE A 291 -17.39 -7.11 7.43
C PHE A 291 -18.61 -6.43 6.80
N VAL A 292 -19.32 -7.11 5.92
CA VAL A 292 -20.52 -6.60 5.23
C VAL A 292 -21.63 -6.28 6.25
N VAL A 293 -21.89 -7.18 7.19
CA VAL A 293 -22.88 -6.93 8.26
C VAL A 293 -22.51 -5.67 9.05
N ARG A 294 -21.24 -5.52 9.41
CA ARG A 294 -20.75 -4.32 10.12
C ARG A 294 -20.94 -3.05 9.29
N LEU A 295 -20.61 -3.09 7.99
CA LEU A 295 -20.79 -1.97 7.06
C LEU A 295 -22.26 -1.52 7.00
N LEU A 296 -23.20 -2.46 7.00
CA LEU A 296 -24.64 -2.18 6.90
C LEU A 296 -25.27 -1.76 8.24
N THR A 297 -24.80 -2.30 9.38
CA THR A 297 -25.40 -2.07 10.71
C THR A 297 -24.81 -0.89 11.47
N HIS A 298 -23.69 -0.31 11.00
CA HIS A 298 -23.08 0.87 11.62
C HIS A 298 -23.40 2.14 10.80
N PRO A 299 -23.11 3.33 11.36
CA PRO A 299 -23.27 4.58 10.62
C PRO A 299 -22.55 4.55 9.26
N PRO A 300 -23.12 5.17 8.22
CA PRO A 300 -24.33 6.00 8.26
C PRO A 300 -25.64 5.21 8.13
N LEU A 301 -25.62 3.93 7.73
CA LEU A 301 -26.83 3.17 7.40
C LEU A 301 -27.63 2.74 8.63
N ASN A 302 -26.97 2.26 9.68
CA ASN A 302 -27.60 1.79 10.93
C ASN A 302 -28.80 0.83 10.72
N LEU A 303 -28.68 -0.10 9.77
CA LEU A 303 -29.75 -1.07 9.50
C LEU A 303 -29.91 -2.05 10.68
N SER A 304 -31.11 -2.60 10.84
CA SER A 304 -31.28 -3.74 11.73
C SER A 304 -30.48 -4.95 11.24
N LEU A 305 -30.00 -5.77 12.17
CA LEU A 305 -29.23 -6.98 11.81
C LEU A 305 -30.05 -7.89 10.88
N GLU A 306 -31.35 -8.09 11.18
CA GLU A 306 -32.24 -8.92 10.38
C GLU A 306 -32.31 -8.44 8.92
N PHE A 307 -32.41 -7.13 8.70
CA PHE A 307 -32.47 -6.59 7.35
C PHE A 307 -31.10 -6.62 6.67
N ALA A 308 -30.02 -6.30 7.37
CA ALA A 308 -28.66 -6.39 6.83
C ALA A 308 -28.36 -7.80 6.32
N GLU A 309 -28.72 -8.86 7.06
CA GLU A 309 -28.55 -10.26 6.68
C GLU A 309 -29.24 -10.61 5.35
N THR A 310 -30.34 -9.96 5.00
CA THR A 310 -31.00 -10.18 3.71
C THR A 310 -30.22 -9.66 2.51
N LEU A 311 -29.33 -8.68 2.73
CA LEU A 311 -28.52 -8.03 1.68
C LEU A 311 -27.13 -8.67 1.50
N THR A 312 -26.61 -9.32 2.54
CA THR A 312 -25.23 -9.85 2.55
C THR A 312 -24.91 -10.81 1.41
N PRO A 313 -25.82 -11.71 0.91
CA PRO A 313 -25.50 -12.60 -0.17
C PRO A 313 -25.07 -11.89 -1.47
N GLU A 314 -25.70 -10.75 -1.80
CA GLU A 314 -25.37 -9.96 -2.99
C GLU A 314 -24.05 -9.21 -2.82
N LEU A 315 -23.59 -8.99 -1.57
CA LEU A 315 -22.37 -8.26 -1.23
C LEU A 315 -21.17 -9.17 -0.92
N ARG A 316 -21.29 -10.49 -1.15
CA ARG A 316 -20.23 -11.47 -0.85
C ARG A 316 -18.86 -11.07 -1.42
N TYR A 317 -18.81 -10.49 -2.63
CA TYR A 317 -17.58 -10.10 -3.31
C TYR A 317 -17.36 -8.58 -3.33
N PHE A 318 -18.12 -7.82 -2.55
CA PHE A 318 -18.03 -6.37 -2.53
C PHE A 318 -16.61 -5.88 -2.27
N TRP A 319 -15.97 -6.39 -1.19
CA TRP A 319 -14.59 -6.05 -0.87
C TRP A 319 -13.59 -6.58 -1.90
N ALA A 320 -13.82 -7.75 -2.46
CA ALA A 320 -12.94 -8.29 -3.51
C ALA A 320 -12.91 -7.39 -4.76
N HIS A 321 -14.05 -6.82 -5.14
CA HIS A 321 -14.10 -5.88 -6.25
C HIS A 321 -13.37 -4.57 -5.95
N ILE A 322 -13.54 -4.02 -4.74
CA ILE A 322 -12.79 -2.83 -4.30
C ILE A 322 -11.29 -3.13 -4.32
N ALA A 323 -10.86 -4.27 -3.76
CA ALA A 323 -9.45 -4.65 -3.70
C ALA A 323 -8.78 -4.81 -5.07
N ASP A 324 -9.54 -5.25 -6.09
CA ASP A 324 -9.03 -5.40 -7.46
C ASP A 324 -8.83 -4.05 -8.19
N GLY A 325 -9.47 -2.98 -7.70
CA GLY A 325 -9.46 -1.65 -8.32
C GLY A 325 -10.43 -1.53 -9.51
N ASP A 326 -10.62 -0.32 -10.00
CA ASP A 326 -11.55 0.00 -11.11
C ASP A 326 -12.98 -0.49 -10.88
N ALA A 327 -13.40 -0.70 -9.61
CA ALA A 327 -14.70 -1.27 -9.28
C ALA A 327 -15.85 -0.35 -9.65
N GLN A 328 -16.91 -0.91 -10.24
CA GLN A 328 -18.16 -0.20 -10.50
C GLN A 328 -19.31 -1.01 -9.90
N PHE A 329 -20.14 -0.37 -9.12
CA PHE A 329 -21.25 -1.00 -8.42
C PHE A 329 -22.60 -0.53 -8.88
N GLU A 330 -23.52 -1.47 -9.07
CA GLU A 330 -24.92 -1.23 -9.37
C GLU A 330 -25.80 -2.17 -8.56
N PHE A 331 -26.62 -1.64 -7.67
CA PHE A 331 -27.52 -2.38 -6.78
C PHE A 331 -28.98 -1.98 -7.00
N PRO A 332 -29.57 -2.21 -8.20
CA PRO A 332 -30.90 -1.71 -8.54
C PRO A 332 -32.03 -2.24 -7.65
N ASN A 333 -31.81 -3.41 -6.99
CA ASN A 333 -32.80 -4.05 -6.13
C ASN A 333 -32.69 -3.60 -4.66
N PHE A 334 -31.69 -2.82 -4.29
CA PHE A 334 -31.49 -2.35 -2.94
C PHE A 334 -32.33 -1.09 -2.66
N PRO A 335 -32.73 -0.86 -1.40
CA PRO A 335 -33.37 0.40 -1.01
C PRO A 335 -32.51 1.61 -1.38
N PRO A 336 -33.11 2.73 -1.80
CA PRO A 336 -32.36 3.87 -2.35
C PRO A 336 -31.18 4.33 -1.51
N VAL A 337 -31.38 4.49 -0.18
CA VAL A 337 -30.32 4.96 0.73
C VAL A 337 -29.15 3.95 0.82
N VAL A 338 -29.45 2.65 0.85
CA VAL A 338 -28.42 1.60 0.89
C VAL A 338 -27.67 1.54 -0.44
N ARG A 339 -28.42 1.61 -1.54
CA ARG A 339 -27.87 1.64 -2.89
C ARG A 339 -26.91 2.81 -3.07
N GLU A 340 -27.36 4.03 -2.79
CA GLU A 340 -26.55 5.25 -2.91
C GLU A 340 -25.25 5.15 -2.10
N TYR A 341 -25.33 4.63 -0.89
CA TYR A 341 -24.16 4.44 -0.04
C TYR A 341 -23.16 3.42 -0.60
N LEU A 342 -23.66 2.26 -1.06
CA LEU A 342 -22.77 1.19 -1.58
C LEU A 342 -22.23 1.52 -2.97
N GLU A 343 -23.01 2.15 -3.84
CA GLU A 343 -22.57 2.59 -5.16
C GLU A 343 -21.52 3.72 -5.08
N ALA A 344 -21.51 4.50 -3.98
CA ALA A 344 -20.48 5.51 -3.74
C ALA A 344 -19.07 4.93 -3.51
N PHE A 345 -18.94 3.62 -3.26
CA PHE A 345 -17.65 2.92 -3.23
C PHE A 345 -17.15 2.56 -4.65
N SER A 346 -17.89 2.90 -5.69
CA SER A 346 -17.37 2.78 -7.06
C SER A 346 -16.15 3.67 -7.24
N ASP A 347 -15.19 3.14 -7.97
CA ASP A 347 -14.00 3.88 -8.33
C ASP A 347 -14.31 5.10 -9.20
N VAL A 348 -13.53 6.16 -9.02
CA VAL A 348 -13.71 7.44 -9.73
C VAL A 348 -13.02 7.36 -11.10
N PRO A 349 -13.75 7.53 -12.22
CA PRO A 349 -13.13 7.52 -13.54
C PRO A 349 -12.02 8.60 -13.70
N PRO A 350 -10.98 8.33 -14.50
CA PRO A 350 -10.79 7.17 -15.36
C PRO A 350 -10.28 5.95 -14.58
N LYS A 351 -10.47 4.75 -15.15
CA LYS A 351 -9.83 3.52 -14.65
C LYS A 351 -8.33 3.70 -14.53
N ASP A 352 -7.76 3.29 -13.39
CA ASP A 352 -6.39 3.63 -13.02
C ASP A 352 -5.46 2.44 -12.76
N ASN A 353 -5.98 1.23 -12.82
CA ASN A 353 -5.11 0.04 -12.78
C ASN A 353 -4.02 0.07 -13.86
N ASN A 354 -4.34 0.64 -15.03
CA ASN A 354 -3.39 0.85 -16.14
C ASN A 354 -3.63 2.25 -16.70
N ILE A 355 -2.75 3.18 -16.37
CA ILE A 355 -2.93 4.60 -16.70
C ILE A 355 -1.60 5.30 -16.98
N THR A 356 -1.63 6.43 -17.65
CA THR A 356 -0.54 7.39 -17.73
C THR A 356 -0.95 8.67 -17.03
N LEU A 357 -0.28 8.98 -15.93
CA LEU A 357 -0.46 10.22 -15.18
C LEU A 357 0.42 11.33 -15.78
N SER A 358 -0.17 12.48 -16.11
CA SER A 358 0.59 13.69 -16.45
C SER A 358 0.94 14.43 -15.15
N LEU A 359 2.23 14.74 -14.96
CA LEU A 359 2.73 15.39 -13.76
C LEU A 359 2.98 16.91 -13.97
N ASN A 360 2.70 17.41 -15.17
CA ASN A 360 2.81 18.81 -15.54
C ASN A 360 1.42 19.46 -15.55
N LYS A 361 0.92 19.78 -14.38
CA LYS A 361 -0.29 20.59 -14.27
C LYS A 361 0.03 21.95 -13.66
#